data_86e3c867a81953c73365a90bcea48f98
#
_entry.id   86e3c867a81953c73365a90bcea48f98
#
_cell.length_a   1.000
_cell.length_b   1.000
_cell.length_c   1.000
_cell.angle_alpha   90.00
_cell.angle_beta   90.00
_cell.angle_gamma   90.00
#
_symmetry.space_group_name_H-M   'P 1'
#
loop_
_entity.id
_entity.type
_entity.pdbx_description
1 polymer ?
#
loop_
_entity_poly.entity_id
_entity_poly.type
_entity_poly.pdbx_seq_one_letter_code
_entity_poly.pdbx_strand_id
1 'polypeptide(L)'
;MLEIRDLDAAYGDVRVLSGVGLTVGPGEIVALLGPNGAGKSTLLTAIAGLLRPRAGAIRWQGEDLTALRAHLVVERGVALVPEGRRLFGTMTVEDNLELGAFAARARSGRAAGFERVYALFPDLRDRRRQLVRALSGGQQQMVAVGRALMAQPTLLMLDEPSLGIAPRLVASIFAALGEINRAGVAVFLVEQNVQAALTLAHRAYVLESGRIAAEGAAADLLRDPHVRRAYLGPLAVSGA
;
A
#
# COMPACT_ATOMS: atom_id res chain seq x y z
N MET A 1 -11.07 1.20 -11.29
CA MET A 1 -11.54 1.39 -9.91
C MET A 1 -11.43 0.06 -9.18
N LEU A 2 -10.87 0.05 -7.96
CA LEU A 2 -11.04 -1.05 -7.01
C LEU A 2 -12.41 -0.91 -6.37
N GLU A 3 -13.14 -2.02 -6.28
CA GLU A 3 -14.43 -2.10 -5.64
C GLU A 3 -14.49 -3.33 -4.75
N ILE A 4 -14.82 -3.13 -3.48
CA ILE A 4 -14.99 -4.17 -2.48
C ILE A 4 -16.43 -4.07 -1.97
N ARG A 5 -17.14 -5.21 -1.98
CA ARG A 5 -18.54 -5.29 -1.55
C ARG A 5 -18.73 -6.42 -0.54
N ASP A 6 -19.28 -6.08 0.62
CA ASP A 6 -19.71 -7.01 1.69
C ASP A 6 -18.65 -8.08 2.02
N LEU A 7 -17.35 -7.67 2.09
CA LEU A 7 -16.24 -8.59 2.22
C LEU A 7 -16.15 -9.15 3.64
N ASP A 8 -16.24 -10.47 3.74
CA ASP A 8 -15.94 -11.23 4.96
C ASP A 8 -14.64 -12.01 4.80
N ALA A 9 -13.73 -11.89 5.76
CA ALA A 9 -12.49 -12.67 5.78
C ALA A 9 -12.17 -13.19 7.19
N ALA A 10 -11.52 -14.35 7.24
CA ALA A 10 -11.21 -15.04 8.50
C ALA A 10 -9.94 -15.88 8.36
N TYR A 11 -9.24 -16.09 9.47
CA TYR A 11 -8.18 -17.09 9.63
C TYR A 11 -8.71 -18.23 10.50
N GLY A 12 -8.83 -19.43 9.91
CA GLY A 12 -9.55 -20.52 10.59
C GLY A 12 -10.95 -20.02 11.00
N ASP A 13 -11.34 -20.21 12.25
CA ASP A 13 -12.67 -19.78 12.74
C ASP A 13 -12.72 -18.32 13.21
N VAL A 14 -11.58 -17.64 13.23
CA VAL A 14 -11.51 -16.23 13.69
C VAL A 14 -11.84 -15.29 12.55
N ARG A 15 -13.06 -14.72 12.59
CA ARG A 15 -13.46 -13.66 11.64
C ARG A 15 -12.70 -12.38 11.95
N VAL A 16 -12.08 -11.79 10.93
CA VAL A 16 -11.31 -10.54 11.02
C VAL A 16 -11.99 -9.41 10.28
N LEU A 17 -12.60 -9.67 9.13
CA LEU A 17 -13.38 -8.67 8.37
C LEU A 17 -14.84 -9.10 8.30
N SER A 18 -15.76 -8.15 8.39
CA SER A 18 -17.19 -8.39 8.41
C SER A 18 -17.93 -7.31 7.62
N GLY A 19 -18.41 -7.66 6.41
CA GLY A 19 -19.20 -6.78 5.56
C GLY A 19 -18.43 -5.53 5.11
N VAL A 20 -17.11 -5.64 4.86
CA VAL A 20 -16.31 -4.48 4.45
C VAL A 20 -16.64 -4.08 3.01
N GLY A 21 -17.00 -2.80 2.84
CA GLY A 21 -17.21 -2.17 1.54
C GLY A 21 -16.36 -0.92 1.40
N LEU A 22 -15.61 -0.78 0.29
CA LEU A 22 -14.87 0.43 -0.04
C LEU A 22 -14.52 0.50 -1.53
N THR A 23 -14.09 1.67 -1.98
CA THR A 23 -13.64 1.89 -3.36
C THR A 23 -12.33 2.67 -3.41
N VAL A 24 -11.53 2.42 -4.48
CA VAL A 24 -10.39 3.25 -4.86
C VAL A 24 -10.52 3.58 -6.34
N GLY A 25 -10.64 4.88 -6.65
CA GLY A 25 -10.76 5.38 -8.02
C GLY A 25 -9.48 5.24 -8.84
N PRO A 26 -9.56 5.33 -10.18
CA PRO A 26 -8.37 5.45 -11.02
C PRO A 26 -7.59 6.71 -10.68
N GLY A 27 -6.26 6.61 -10.52
CA GLY A 27 -5.42 7.74 -10.16
C GLY A 27 -5.75 8.39 -8.81
N GLU A 28 -6.47 7.69 -7.93
CA GLU A 28 -6.80 8.16 -6.59
C GLU A 28 -5.80 7.61 -5.57
N ILE A 29 -5.47 8.43 -4.56
CA ILE A 29 -4.81 7.96 -3.33
C ILE A 29 -5.90 7.84 -2.26
N VAL A 30 -6.12 6.63 -1.78
CA VAL A 30 -7.05 6.34 -0.68
C VAL A 30 -6.27 5.77 0.49
N ALA A 31 -6.48 6.33 1.68
CA ALA A 31 -5.92 5.80 2.91
C ALA A 31 -6.92 4.88 3.64
N LEU A 32 -6.41 3.82 4.26
CA LEU A 32 -7.14 3.00 5.23
C LEU A 32 -6.47 3.16 6.59
N LEU A 33 -7.19 3.77 7.50
CA LEU A 33 -6.75 4.07 8.85
C LEU A 33 -7.41 3.11 9.85
N GLY A 34 -6.83 2.98 11.03
CA GLY A 34 -7.41 2.18 12.10
C GLY A 34 -6.36 1.62 13.05
N PRO A 35 -6.76 1.16 14.24
CA PRO A 35 -5.85 0.63 15.24
C PRO A 35 -5.20 -0.69 14.77
N ASN A 36 -4.16 -1.13 15.50
CA ASN A 36 -3.57 -2.44 15.28
C ASN A 36 -4.61 -3.54 15.57
N GLY A 37 -4.64 -4.57 14.72
CA GLY A 37 -5.63 -5.63 14.82
C GLY A 37 -7.01 -5.31 14.22
N ALA A 38 -7.23 -4.11 13.67
CA ALA A 38 -8.51 -3.76 13.04
C ALA A 38 -8.83 -4.58 11.77
N GLY A 39 -7.83 -5.24 11.17
CA GLY A 39 -8.01 -6.04 9.95
C GLY A 39 -7.41 -5.41 8.68
N LYS A 40 -6.65 -4.31 8.80
CA LYS A 40 -6.07 -3.58 7.66
C LYS A 40 -5.22 -4.47 6.74
N SER A 41 -4.21 -5.17 7.30
CA SER A 41 -3.34 -6.09 6.54
C SER A 41 -4.12 -7.29 6.00
N THR A 42 -5.18 -7.75 6.72
CA THR A 42 -6.07 -8.81 6.26
C THR A 42 -6.81 -8.39 4.99
N LEU A 43 -7.26 -7.14 4.93
CA LEU A 43 -7.91 -6.60 3.74
C LEU A 43 -6.94 -6.55 2.55
N LEU A 44 -5.72 -6.05 2.75
CA LEU A 44 -4.70 -6.02 1.70
C LEU A 44 -4.33 -7.43 1.20
N THR A 45 -4.19 -8.40 2.12
CA THR A 45 -3.90 -9.79 1.74
C THR A 45 -5.05 -10.45 1.00
N ALA A 46 -6.31 -10.11 1.32
CA ALA A 46 -7.47 -10.57 0.57
C ALA A 46 -7.48 -9.99 -0.86
N ILE A 47 -7.25 -8.68 -1.01
CA ILE A 47 -7.19 -8.02 -2.33
C ILE A 47 -6.04 -8.61 -3.17
N ALA A 48 -4.88 -8.88 -2.55
CA ALA A 48 -3.72 -9.46 -3.23
C ALA A 48 -3.87 -10.95 -3.59
N GLY A 49 -4.99 -11.59 -3.26
CA GLY A 49 -5.22 -13.02 -3.54
C GLY A 49 -4.37 -13.97 -2.68
N LEU A 50 -3.86 -13.48 -1.54
CA LEU A 50 -3.09 -14.25 -0.55
C LEU A 50 -3.99 -14.88 0.52
N LEU A 51 -5.18 -14.30 0.74
CA LEU A 51 -6.22 -14.81 1.62
C LEU A 51 -7.53 -14.88 0.83
N ARG A 52 -8.16 -16.04 0.79
CA ARG A 52 -9.47 -16.19 0.14
C ARG A 52 -10.57 -15.66 1.06
N PRO A 53 -11.40 -14.69 0.61
CA PRO A 53 -12.56 -14.24 1.38
C PRO A 53 -13.58 -15.36 1.60
N ARG A 54 -14.33 -15.27 2.68
CA ARG A 54 -15.47 -16.18 2.97
C ARG A 54 -16.74 -15.77 2.24
N ALA A 55 -16.94 -14.45 2.07
CA ALA A 55 -18.07 -13.87 1.38
C ALA A 55 -17.69 -12.52 0.78
N GLY A 56 -18.56 -11.97 -0.06
CA GLY A 56 -18.37 -10.69 -0.72
C GLY A 56 -17.62 -10.80 -2.02
N ALA A 57 -17.26 -9.64 -2.58
CA ALA A 57 -16.60 -9.54 -3.88
C ALA A 57 -15.48 -8.48 -3.88
N ILE A 58 -14.41 -8.76 -4.60
CA ILE A 58 -13.30 -7.83 -4.87
C ILE A 58 -13.19 -7.69 -6.39
N ARG A 59 -13.29 -6.47 -6.90
CA ARG A 59 -13.15 -6.19 -8.33
C ARG A 59 -12.11 -5.11 -8.58
N TRP A 60 -11.31 -5.29 -9.61
CA TRP A 60 -10.39 -4.27 -10.12
C TRP A 60 -10.66 -4.04 -11.61
N GLN A 61 -10.92 -2.77 -11.98
CA GLN A 61 -11.22 -2.38 -13.38
C GLN A 61 -12.35 -3.21 -14.02
N GLY A 62 -13.34 -3.64 -13.21
CA GLY A 62 -14.46 -4.47 -13.64
C GLY A 62 -14.21 -5.97 -13.61
N GLU A 63 -12.94 -6.42 -13.52
CA GLU A 63 -12.61 -7.84 -13.41
C GLU A 63 -12.74 -8.33 -11.96
N ASP A 64 -13.25 -9.54 -11.77
CA ASP A 64 -13.39 -10.18 -10.46
C ASP A 64 -12.06 -10.79 -10.02
N LEU A 65 -11.54 -10.31 -8.89
CA LEU A 65 -10.31 -10.80 -8.26
C LEU A 65 -10.57 -11.78 -7.11
N THR A 66 -11.83 -11.95 -6.67
CA THR A 66 -12.22 -12.60 -5.40
C THR A 66 -11.62 -13.98 -5.20
N ALA A 67 -11.52 -14.77 -6.27
CA ALA A 67 -10.99 -16.13 -6.22
C ALA A 67 -9.63 -16.29 -6.93
N LEU A 68 -9.04 -15.20 -7.40
CA LEU A 68 -7.76 -15.25 -8.12
C LEU A 68 -6.60 -15.55 -7.16
N ARG A 69 -5.64 -16.33 -7.63
CA ARG A 69 -4.36 -16.52 -6.94
C ARG A 69 -3.49 -15.25 -7.07
N ALA A 70 -2.62 -15.00 -6.10
CA ALA A 70 -1.82 -13.78 -6.03
C ALA A 70 -1.05 -13.44 -7.33
N HIS A 71 -0.44 -14.42 -8.01
CA HIS A 71 0.28 -14.15 -9.26
C HIS A 71 -0.65 -13.67 -10.38
N LEU A 72 -1.90 -14.12 -10.41
CA LEU A 72 -2.90 -13.63 -11.38
C LEU A 72 -3.38 -12.22 -11.03
N VAL A 73 -3.46 -11.88 -9.74
CA VAL A 73 -3.78 -10.53 -9.27
C VAL A 73 -2.70 -9.54 -9.72
N VAL A 74 -1.41 -9.93 -9.62
CA VAL A 74 -0.30 -9.12 -10.15
C VAL A 74 -0.39 -8.93 -11.67
N GLU A 75 -0.76 -9.96 -12.43
CA GLU A 75 -0.99 -9.84 -13.88
C GLU A 75 -2.14 -8.88 -14.23
N ARG A 76 -3.08 -8.62 -13.30
CA ARG A 76 -4.14 -7.60 -13.44
C ARG A 76 -3.67 -6.20 -13.04
N GLY A 77 -2.39 -6.04 -12.70
CA GLY A 77 -1.80 -4.74 -12.36
C GLY A 77 -2.01 -4.29 -10.93
N VAL A 78 -2.28 -5.21 -10.03
CA VAL A 78 -2.37 -4.92 -8.58
C VAL A 78 -1.09 -5.40 -7.90
N ALA A 79 -0.33 -4.50 -7.29
CA ALA A 79 0.89 -4.84 -6.56
C ALA A 79 0.77 -4.47 -5.08
N LEU A 80 1.34 -5.31 -4.21
CA LEU A 80 1.37 -5.11 -2.77
C LEU A 80 2.80 -4.94 -2.27
N VAL A 81 3.04 -3.87 -1.52
CA VAL A 81 4.20 -3.71 -0.63
C VAL A 81 3.75 -4.14 0.77
N PRO A 82 4.09 -5.33 1.23
CA PRO A 82 3.64 -5.83 2.53
C PRO A 82 4.41 -5.19 3.68
N GLU A 83 3.83 -5.23 4.88
CA GLU A 83 4.54 -4.96 6.12
C GLU A 83 5.81 -5.83 6.23
N GLY A 84 6.87 -5.28 6.82
CA GLY A 84 8.15 -5.97 6.97
C GLY A 84 8.93 -6.14 5.65
N ARG A 85 8.52 -5.43 4.56
CA ARG A 85 9.24 -5.30 3.27
C ARG A 85 9.42 -6.60 2.49
N ARG A 86 9.60 -7.71 3.15
CA ARG A 86 9.80 -9.07 2.60
C ARG A 86 10.80 -9.10 1.44
N LEU A 87 11.96 -8.49 1.66
CA LEU A 87 13.08 -8.46 0.71
C LEU A 87 13.98 -9.69 0.87
N PHE A 88 14.65 -10.05 -0.21
CA PHE A 88 15.69 -11.08 -0.21
C PHE A 88 17.01 -10.45 0.23
N GLY A 89 17.31 -10.51 1.53
CA GLY A 89 18.46 -9.81 2.13
C GLY A 89 19.84 -10.24 1.61
N THR A 90 19.97 -11.46 1.10
CA THR A 90 21.19 -12.02 0.50
C THR A 90 21.35 -11.72 -0.99
N MET A 91 20.35 -11.08 -1.59
CA MET A 91 20.40 -10.60 -2.98
C MET A 91 20.71 -9.11 -3.01
N THR A 92 21.19 -8.63 -4.15
CA THR A 92 21.48 -7.22 -4.37
C THR A 92 20.19 -6.39 -4.49
N VAL A 93 20.31 -5.07 -4.45
CA VAL A 93 19.23 -4.15 -4.78
C VAL A 93 18.67 -4.44 -6.17
N GLU A 94 19.56 -4.55 -7.17
CA GLU A 94 19.17 -4.81 -8.56
C GLU A 94 18.44 -6.13 -8.72
N ASP A 95 18.93 -7.22 -8.10
CA ASP A 95 18.23 -8.52 -8.12
C ASP A 95 16.84 -8.45 -7.50
N ASN A 96 16.71 -7.76 -6.34
CA ASN A 96 15.39 -7.57 -5.70
C ASN A 96 14.42 -6.80 -6.59
N LEU A 97 14.90 -5.76 -7.27
CA LEU A 97 14.09 -4.99 -8.22
C LEU A 97 13.69 -5.86 -9.42
N GLU A 98 14.64 -6.62 -9.99
CA GLU A 98 14.39 -7.48 -11.14
C GLU A 98 13.30 -8.51 -10.88
N LEU A 99 13.25 -9.09 -9.68
CA LEU A 99 12.19 -10.01 -9.27
C LEU A 99 10.80 -9.38 -9.36
N GLY A 100 10.68 -8.05 -9.21
CA GLY A 100 9.41 -7.33 -9.39
C GLY A 100 8.89 -7.38 -10.82
N ALA A 101 9.75 -7.53 -11.82
CA ALA A 101 9.38 -7.63 -13.22
C ALA A 101 9.05 -9.06 -13.69
N PHE A 102 8.78 -9.99 -12.75
CA PHE A 102 8.48 -11.39 -13.05
C PHE A 102 7.19 -11.56 -13.86
N ALA A 103 6.18 -10.73 -13.61
CA ALA A 103 4.91 -10.77 -14.32
C ALA A 103 5.09 -10.58 -15.83
N ALA A 104 4.34 -11.35 -16.64
CA ALA A 104 4.48 -11.32 -18.09
C ALA A 104 4.28 -9.92 -18.68
N ARG A 105 3.32 -9.17 -18.12
CA ARG A 105 3.02 -7.77 -18.49
C ARG A 105 4.20 -6.81 -18.28
N ALA A 106 5.11 -7.11 -17.36
CA ALA A 106 6.20 -6.23 -16.97
C ALA A 106 7.53 -6.53 -17.69
N ARG A 107 7.66 -7.72 -18.29
CA ARG A 107 8.96 -8.19 -18.86
C ARG A 107 9.49 -7.30 -19.97
N SER A 108 8.63 -6.88 -20.91
CA SER A 108 9.04 -6.02 -22.02
C SER A 108 9.45 -4.61 -21.59
N GLY A 109 8.91 -4.12 -20.49
CA GLY A 109 9.19 -2.80 -19.92
C GLY A 109 10.23 -2.79 -18.81
N ARG A 110 10.97 -3.89 -18.58
CA ARG A 110 11.92 -4.02 -17.46
C ARG A 110 12.93 -2.89 -17.40
N ALA A 111 13.58 -2.55 -18.52
CA ALA A 111 14.58 -1.48 -18.58
C ALA A 111 13.97 -0.12 -18.17
N ALA A 112 12.82 0.22 -18.71
CA ALA A 112 12.10 1.44 -18.35
C ALA A 112 11.64 1.41 -16.87
N GLY A 113 11.32 0.24 -16.34
CA GLY A 113 11.02 0.03 -14.92
C GLY A 113 12.20 0.41 -14.01
N PHE A 114 13.40 -0.05 -14.31
CA PHE A 114 14.61 0.34 -13.57
C PHE A 114 14.84 1.84 -13.61
N GLU A 115 14.77 2.47 -14.79
CA GLU A 115 14.97 3.91 -14.92
C GLU A 115 13.93 4.69 -14.09
N ARG A 116 12.67 4.27 -14.09
CA ARG A 116 11.61 4.88 -13.25
C ARG A 116 11.92 4.75 -11.77
N VAL A 117 12.32 3.55 -11.30
CA VAL A 117 12.67 3.32 -9.89
C VAL A 117 13.86 4.17 -9.48
N TYR A 118 14.90 4.24 -10.31
CA TYR A 118 16.09 5.03 -10.02
C TYR A 118 15.85 6.55 -10.13
N ALA A 119 14.88 7.00 -10.91
CA ALA A 119 14.45 8.40 -10.92
C ALA A 119 13.75 8.78 -9.61
N LEU A 120 12.88 7.90 -9.08
CA LEU A 120 12.19 8.08 -7.81
C LEU A 120 13.13 7.95 -6.59
N PHE A 121 14.09 7.05 -6.67
CA PHE A 121 15.03 6.71 -5.59
C PHE A 121 16.48 6.69 -6.10
N PRO A 122 17.11 7.85 -6.36
CA PRO A 122 18.46 7.94 -6.94
C PRO A 122 19.52 7.16 -6.13
N ASP A 123 19.41 7.17 -4.79
CA ASP A 123 20.32 6.44 -3.90
C ASP A 123 20.40 4.93 -4.21
N LEU A 124 19.34 4.34 -4.77
CA LEU A 124 19.32 2.92 -5.11
C LEU A 124 20.16 2.61 -6.34
N ARG A 125 20.32 3.56 -7.27
CA ARG A 125 21.19 3.40 -8.45
C ARG A 125 22.64 3.22 -8.05
N ASP A 126 23.11 4.05 -7.11
CA ASP A 126 24.48 4.01 -6.63
C ASP A 126 24.76 2.74 -5.82
N ARG A 127 23.70 2.18 -5.23
CA ARG A 127 23.77 0.98 -4.38
C ARG A 127 23.28 -0.29 -5.07
N ARG A 128 23.07 -0.28 -6.40
CA ARG A 128 22.42 -1.39 -7.11
C ARG A 128 23.07 -2.75 -6.89
N ARG A 129 24.40 -2.80 -6.69
CA ARG A 129 25.17 -4.02 -6.42
C ARG A 129 25.31 -4.36 -4.94
N GLN A 130 24.81 -3.51 -4.06
CA GLN A 130 24.88 -3.72 -2.61
C GLN A 130 23.83 -4.76 -2.18
N LEU A 131 24.20 -5.63 -1.22
CA LEU A 131 23.23 -6.57 -0.63
C LEU A 131 22.20 -5.82 0.18
N VAL A 132 20.93 -6.20 0.03
CA VAL A 132 19.79 -5.49 0.69
C VAL A 132 19.90 -5.51 2.22
N ARG A 133 20.45 -6.58 2.81
CA ARG A 133 20.67 -6.65 4.27
C ARG A 133 21.61 -5.58 4.82
N ALA A 134 22.46 -4.98 3.99
CA ALA A 134 23.39 -3.92 4.38
C ALA A 134 22.81 -2.52 4.28
N LEU A 135 21.57 -2.39 3.79
CA LEU A 135 20.87 -1.11 3.67
C LEU A 135 20.18 -0.72 4.99
N SER A 136 19.99 0.59 5.19
CA SER A 136 19.12 1.10 6.25
C SER A 136 17.67 0.69 6.05
N GLY A 137 16.85 0.71 7.11
CA GLY A 137 15.44 0.37 7.02
C GLY A 137 14.66 1.20 5.99
N GLY A 138 14.94 2.50 5.88
CA GLY A 138 14.30 3.35 4.86
C GLY A 138 14.75 3.03 3.44
N GLN A 139 16.03 2.74 3.23
CA GLN A 139 16.51 2.29 1.92
C GLN A 139 15.92 0.94 1.52
N GLN A 140 15.79 0.01 2.47
CA GLN A 140 15.07 -1.25 2.23
C GLN A 140 13.60 -1.00 1.84
N GLN A 141 12.93 -0.01 2.46
CA GLN A 141 11.56 0.35 2.08
C GLN A 141 11.50 0.90 0.65
N MET A 142 12.47 1.73 0.25
CA MET A 142 12.58 2.21 -1.14
C MET A 142 12.77 1.04 -2.11
N VAL A 143 13.57 0.02 -1.76
CA VAL A 143 13.71 -1.21 -2.57
C VAL A 143 12.37 -1.97 -2.64
N ALA A 144 11.61 -2.08 -1.54
CA ALA A 144 10.33 -2.77 -1.53
C ALA A 144 9.28 -2.07 -2.42
N VAL A 145 9.20 -0.74 -2.34
CA VAL A 145 8.35 0.07 -3.24
C VAL A 145 8.83 -0.05 -4.68
N GLY A 146 10.14 0.08 -4.91
CA GLY A 146 10.73 -0.08 -6.25
C GLY A 146 10.43 -1.44 -6.86
N ARG A 147 10.57 -2.52 -6.10
CA ARG A 147 10.24 -3.89 -6.55
C ARG A 147 8.76 -4.01 -6.95
N ALA A 148 7.85 -3.40 -6.19
CA ALA A 148 6.43 -3.39 -6.56
C ALA A 148 6.18 -2.60 -7.84
N LEU A 149 6.88 -1.48 -8.05
CA LEU A 149 6.77 -0.66 -9.27
C LEU A 149 7.31 -1.38 -10.51
N MET A 150 8.29 -2.28 -10.36
CA MET A 150 8.79 -3.10 -11.48
C MET A 150 7.72 -3.98 -12.09
N ALA A 151 6.65 -4.33 -11.35
CA ALA A 151 5.47 -5.03 -11.88
C ALA A 151 4.60 -4.15 -12.78
N GLN A 152 4.92 -2.86 -12.96
CA GLN A 152 4.14 -1.86 -13.71
C GLN A 152 2.67 -1.82 -13.24
N PRO A 153 2.42 -1.61 -11.95
CA PRO A 153 1.08 -1.68 -11.41
C PRO A 153 0.22 -0.50 -11.90
N THR A 154 -1.09 -0.74 -11.97
CA THR A 154 -2.12 0.28 -12.09
C THR A 154 -2.79 0.58 -10.74
N LEU A 155 -2.63 -0.35 -9.78
CA LEU A 155 -2.94 -0.16 -8.35
C LEU A 155 -1.74 -0.59 -7.51
N LEU A 156 -1.21 0.33 -6.73
CA LEU A 156 -0.15 0.06 -5.75
C LEU A 156 -0.76 0.08 -4.34
N MET A 157 -0.65 -1.03 -3.65
CA MET A 157 -1.09 -1.17 -2.26
C MET A 157 0.12 -1.20 -1.32
N LEU A 158 0.06 -0.48 -0.20
CA LEU A 158 1.15 -0.44 0.78
C LEU A 158 0.61 -0.68 2.20
N ASP A 159 1.28 -1.55 2.92
CA ASP A 159 0.97 -1.91 4.30
C ASP A 159 2.01 -1.28 5.24
N GLU A 160 1.61 -0.23 5.94
CA GLU A 160 2.39 0.54 6.92
C GLU A 160 3.81 0.91 6.43
N PRO A 161 3.95 1.57 5.26
CA PRO A 161 5.27 1.87 4.68
C PRO A 161 6.13 2.80 5.52
N SER A 162 5.59 3.52 6.50
CA SER A 162 6.34 4.43 7.39
C SER A 162 6.87 3.75 8.65
N LEU A 163 6.44 2.52 8.95
CA LEU A 163 6.75 1.85 10.21
C LEU A 163 8.25 1.60 10.38
N GLY A 164 8.81 2.07 11.52
CA GLY A 164 10.21 1.85 11.87
C GLY A 164 11.21 2.56 10.96
N ILE A 165 10.81 3.66 10.34
CA ILE A 165 11.64 4.47 9.43
C ILE A 165 11.84 5.88 9.99
N ALA A 166 13.03 6.44 9.80
CA ALA A 166 13.34 7.81 10.20
C ALA A 166 12.44 8.83 9.46
N PRO A 167 11.95 9.89 10.14
CA PRO A 167 10.98 10.84 9.57
C PRO A 167 11.38 11.43 8.22
N ARG A 168 12.67 11.73 8.01
CA ARG A 168 13.17 12.27 6.74
C ARG A 168 12.96 11.26 5.57
N LEU A 169 13.16 9.97 5.83
CA LEU A 169 12.99 8.93 4.81
C LEU A 169 11.50 8.64 4.57
N VAL A 170 10.66 8.75 5.60
CA VAL A 170 9.20 8.70 5.45
C VAL A 170 8.73 9.79 4.49
N ALA A 171 9.18 11.04 4.69
CA ALA A 171 8.84 12.16 3.79
C ALA A 171 9.24 11.86 2.33
N SER A 172 10.43 11.28 2.10
CA SER A 172 10.87 10.90 0.75
C SER A 172 10.01 9.81 0.13
N ILE A 173 9.60 8.80 0.91
CA ILE A 173 8.71 7.72 0.44
C ILE A 173 7.33 8.29 0.08
N PHE A 174 6.76 9.15 0.93
CA PHE A 174 5.45 9.76 0.68
C PHE A 174 5.48 10.71 -0.53
N ALA A 175 6.57 11.47 -0.72
CA ALA A 175 6.78 12.26 -1.93
C ALA A 175 6.80 11.39 -3.19
N ALA A 176 7.54 10.27 -3.15
CA ALA A 176 7.57 9.30 -4.25
C ALA A 176 6.18 8.69 -4.53
N LEU A 177 5.37 8.38 -3.51
CA LEU A 177 3.99 7.91 -3.70
C LEU A 177 3.13 8.96 -4.41
N GLY A 178 3.30 10.24 -4.09
CA GLY A 178 2.65 11.34 -4.81
C GLY A 178 3.07 11.41 -6.28
N GLU A 179 4.35 11.18 -6.59
CA GLU A 179 4.85 11.13 -7.98
C GLU A 179 4.32 9.92 -8.75
N ILE A 180 4.29 8.75 -8.11
CA ILE A 180 3.71 7.52 -8.66
C ILE A 180 2.24 7.74 -9.00
N ASN A 181 1.49 8.39 -8.12
CA ASN A 181 0.07 8.70 -8.34
C ASN A 181 -0.13 9.70 -9.49
N ARG A 182 0.67 10.78 -9.54
CA ARG A 182 0.65 11.73 -10.66
C ARG A 182 0.96 11.10 -12.00
N ALA A 183 1.69 9.99 -12.02
CA ALA A 183 1.91 9.18 -13.22
C ALA A 183 0.71 8.24 -13.56
N GLY A 184 -0.42 8.37 -12.86
CA GLY A 184 -1.68 7.65 -13.15
C GLY A 184 -1.87 6.34 -12.37
N VAL A 185 -0.98 5.97 -11.45
CA VAL A 185 -1.14 4.77 -10.61
C VAL A 185 -2.06 5.10 -9.44
N ALA A 186 -3.12 4.31 -9.25
CA ALA A 186 -3.93 4.39 -8.03
C ALA A 186 -3.12 3.86 -6.83
N VAL A 187 -3.30 4.48 -5.67
CA VAL A 187 -2.58 4.09 -4.44
C VAL A 187 -3.59 3.77 -3.34
N PHE A 188 -3.47 2.58 -2.75
CA PHE A 188 -4.21 2.22 -1.55
C PHE A 188 -3.23 2.06 -0.39
N LEU A 189 -3.25 3.04 0.51
CA LEU A 189 -2.27 3.21 1.58
C LEU A 189 -2.88 2.82 2.92
N VAL A 190 -2.36 1.77 3.53
CA VAL A 190 -2.66 1.41 4.93
C VAL A 190 -1.60 2.05 5.81
N GLU A 191 -2.01 2.84 6.78
CA GLU A 191 -1.08 3.57 7.67
C GLU A 191 -1.62 3.70 9.10
N GLN A 192 -0.68 3.72 10.03
CA GLN A 192 -0.94 4.09 11.43
C GLN A 192 -0.62 5.58 11.67
N ASN A 193 0.27 6.16 10.89
CA ASN A 193 0.54 7.59 10.90
C ASN A 193 -0.56 8.36 10.17
N VAL A 194 -1.66 8.60 10.89
CA VAL A 194 -2.89 9.21 10.34
C VAL A 194 -2.62 10.57 9.71
N GLN A 195 -1.83 11.41 10.35
CA GLN A 195 -1.54 12.75 9.82
C GLN A 195 -0.81 12.70 8.48
N ALA A 196 0.23 11.85 8.37
CA ALA A 196 0.97 11.69 7.12
C ALA A 196 0.08 11.10 6.02
N ALA A 197 -0.71 10.07 6.35
CA ALA A 197 -1.62 9.45 5.40
C ALA A 197 -2.68 10.41 4.88
N LEU A 198 -3.36 11.16 5.76
CA LEU A 198 -4.42 12.11 5.39
C LEU A 198 -3.86 13.33 4.64
N THR A 199 -2.59 13.70 4.86
CA THR A 199 -1.94 14.79 4.09
C THR A 199 -1.72 14.39 2.63
N LEU A 200 -1.47 13.10 2.36
CA LEU A 200 -1.22 12.59 1.02
C LEU A 200 -2.50 12.14 0.30
N ALA A 201 -3.45 11.57 1.03
CA ALA A 201 -4.64 10.94 0.46
C ALA A 201 -5.68 11.96 -0.02
N HIS A 202 -6.47 11.58 -1.03
CA HIS A 202 -7.67 12.31 -1.46
C HIS A 202 -8.87 11.99 -0.57
N ARG A 203 -9.04 10.69 -0.24
CA ARG A 203 -10.09 10.17 0.66
C ARG A 203 -9.49 9.16 1.62
N ALA A 204 -10.20 8.90 2.71
CA ALA A 204 -9.83 7.83 3.61
C ALA A 204 -11.04 7.08 4.16
N TYR A 205 -10.76 5.85 4.59
CA TYR A 205 -11.65 5.00 5.36
C TYR A 205 -11.02 4.74 6.73
N VAL A 206 -11.86 4.61 7.74
CA VAL A 206 -11.45 4.17 9.08
C VAL A 206 -11.99 2.77 9.31
N LEU A 207 -11.12 1.82 9.58
CA LEU A 207 -11.46 0.43 9.86
C LEU A 207 -11.34 0.18 11.37
N GLU A 208 -12.42 -0.27 12.00
CA GLU A 208 -12.46 -0.65 13.40
C GLU A 208 -13.14 -2.01 13.56
N SER A 209 -12.51 -2.90 14.30
CA SER A 209 -13.04 -4.25 14.58
C SER A 209 -13.57 -4.97 13.33
N GLY A 210 -12.85 -4.85 12.21
CA GLY A 210 -13.18 -5.51 10.95
C GLY A 210 -14.31 -4.87 10.15
N ARG A 211 -14.74 -3.65 10.46
CA ARG A 211 -15.80 -2.91 9.76
C ARG A 211 -15.36 -1.49 9.42
N ILE A 212 -15.91 -0.93 8.35
CA ILE A 212 -15.74 0.50 8.07
C ILE A 212 -16.57 1.29 9.07
N ALA A 213 -15.89 2.08 9.90
CA ALA A 213 -16.50 2.94 10.92
C ALA A 213 -16.77 4.35 10.41
N ALA A 214 -15.91 4.86 9.50
CA ALA A 214 -16.06 6.17 8.88
C ALA A 214 -15.41 6.20 7.50
N GLU A 215 -15.88 7.10 6.63
CA GLU A 215 -15.29 7.41 5.33
C GLU A 215 -15.50 8.89 5.01
N GLY A 216 -14.61 9.47 4.20
CA GLY A 216 -14.75 10.85 3.77
C GLY A 216 -13.53 11.39 3.03
N ALA A 217 -13.63 12.65 2.62
CA ALA A 217 -12.47 13.37 2.09
C ALA A 217 -11.38 13.47 3.16
N ALA A 218 -10.13 13.26 2.78
CA ALA A 218 -9.02 13.26 3.73
C ALA A 218 -8.89 14.58 4.51
N ALA A 219 -9.16 15.71 3.84
CA ALA A 219 -9.13 17.03 4.46
C ALA A 219 -10.21 17.20 5.54
N ASP A 220 -11.39 16.57 5.37
CA ASP A 220 -12.47 16.63 6.34
C ASP A 220 -12.20 15.72 7.55
N LEU A 221 -11.71 14.50 7.29
CA LEU A 221 -11.30 13.57 8.34
C LEU A 221 -10.14 14.11 9.20
N LEU A 222 -9.21 14.86 8.58
CA LEU A 222 -8.12 15.53 9.31
C LEU A 222 -8.63 16.58 10.30
N ARG A 223 -9.82 17.17 10.06
CA ARG A 223 -10.48 18.17 10.91
C ARG A 223 -11.48 17.55 11.87
N ASP A 224 -11.90 16.31 11.62
CA ASP A 224 -12.93 15.64 12.42
C ASP A 224 -12.46 15.45 13.88
N PRO A 225 -13.25 15.94 14.89
CA PRO A 225 -12.86 15.86 16.29
C PRO A 225 -12.75 14.42 16.83
N HIS A 226 -13.49 13.45 16.27
CA HIS A 226 -13.43 12.05 16.66
C HIS A 226 -12.14 11.41 16.13
N VAL A 227 -11.82 11.61 14.86
CA VAL A 227 -10.58 11.13 14.24
C VAL A 227 -9.37 11.74 14.94
N ARG A 228 -9.41 13.04 15.23
CA ARG A 228 -8.34 13.73 15.97
C ARG A 228 -8.12 13.16 17.35
N ARG A 229 -9.17 12.95 18.15
CA ARG A 229 -9.07 12.38 19.49
C ARG A 229 -8.61 10.94 19.50
N ALA A 230 -9.12 10.12 18.58
CA ALA A 230 -8.82 8.70 18.54
C ALA A 230 -7.41 8.40 18.00
N TYR A 231 -6.91 9.21 17.03
CA TYR A 231 -5.74 8.83 16.24
C TYR A 231 -4.62 9.87 16.18
N LEU A 232 -4.86 11.16 16.49
CA LEU A 232 -3.83 12.21 16.41
C LEU A 232 -3.28 12.62 17.79
N GLY A 233 -3.92 12.18 18.89
CA GLY A 233 -3.50 12.46 20.27
C GLY A 233 -3.72 13.93 20.71
N PRO A 234 -3.48 14.25 22.00
CA PRO A 234 -3.77 15.56 22.57
C PRO A 234 -2.88 16.71 22.05
N LEU A 235 -1.75 16.45 21.42
CA LEU A 235 -0.80 17.47 20.95
C LEU A 235 -1.23 18.16 19.62
N ALA A 236 -2.25 17.66 18.94
CA ALA A 236 -2.77 18.28 17.70
C ALA A 236 -3.79 19.41 17.95
N VAL A 237 -4.07 19.74 19.22
CA VAL A 237 -5.09 20.75 19.60
C VAL A 237 -4.51 22.16 19.78
N SER A 238 -3.17 22.32 19.76
CA SER A 238 -2.49 23.59 20.00
C SER A 238 -2.07 24.24 18.66
N GLY A 239 -3.02 24.84 17.98
CA GLY A 239 -2.78 25.59 16.73
C GLY A 239 -4.04 26.27 16.26
N ALA A 240 -4.51 27.22 17.07
CA ALA A 240 -5.43 28.27 16.65
C ALA A 240 -4.66 29.59 16.62
#